data_844267c0332a3b514bc4313e1ccbc039
#
_entry.id   844267c0332a3b514bc4313e1ccbc039
#
_cell.length_a   1.000
_cell.length_b   1.000
_cell.length_c   1.000
_cell.angle_alpha   90.00
_cell.angle_beta   90.00
_cell.angle_gamma   90.00
#
_symmetry.space_group_name_H-M   'P 1'
#
loop_
_entity.id
_entity.type
_entity.pdbx_description
1 polymer ?
#
loop_
_entity_poly.entity_id
_entity_poly.type
_entity_poly.pdbx_seq_one_letter_code
_entity_poly.pdbx_strand_id
1 'polypeptide(L)'
;MKPFFSVIIPLYNKEAFIENTLKSVISQTFKDFEVIIVNDGSTDDSLAQAGLINDDRITIITIKNQGVSYVRNFAVSKASSNYIAFLDADDVWLPNHLESLKHLIKTYPDCGLYASAYKKKINKITLESYYSNIPKNWSGIVDNYFKSSFFNCIAWTSAVAMPKHIFTNIGGFDENITLGAGEDTDLWIRIALKYKVAFNNNVTAIYNLHTDNRISNSNTNLRQFLDLDKYEEAAKNNPSLKKYLDLNRFSIALQYKLVNNKEQQENYLKHLDKRNLNRKQHILLKTNTSFLKFIIRLKNYLIHLNINLSSYR
;
A
#
# COMPACT_ATOMS: atom_id res chain seq x y z
N MET A 1 -25.39 12.12 13.26
CA MET A 1 -24.45 12.96 12.46
C MET A 1 -23.57 12.03 11.63
N LYS A 2 -23.11 12.46 10.45
CA LYS A 2 -22.14 11.66 9.68
C LYS A 2 -20.79 11.69 10.39
N PRO A 3 -20.09 10.55 10.53
CA PRO A 3 -18.76 10.54 11.11
C PRO A 3 -17.75 11.27 10.21
N PHE A 4 -16.63 11.72 10.79
CA PHE A 4 -15.58 12.39 10.02
C PHE A 4 -14.84 11.41 9.09
N PHE A 5 -14.51 10.20 9.57
CA PHE A 5 -13.90 9.15 8.76
C PHE A 5 -14.78 7.91 8.64
N SER A 6 -14.74 7.26 7.48
CA SER A 6 -15.10 5.87 7.32
C SER A 6 -13.80 5.06 7.16
N VAL A 7 -13.50 4.21 8.12
CA VAL A 7 -12.35 3.29 8.09
C VAL A 7 -12.75 2.04 7.33
N ILE A 8 -12.02 1.74 6.26
CA ILE A 8 -12.30 0.64 5.32
C ILE A 8 -11.32 -0.50 5.56
N ILE A 9 -11.83 -1.68 5.95
CA ILE A 9 -11.01 -2.85 6.27
C ILE A 9 -11.47 -4.05 5.42
N PRO A 10 -10.72 -4.41 4.37
CA PRO A 10 -10.93 -5.67 3.67
C PRO A 10 -10.44 -6.83 4.54
N LEU A 11 -11.28 -7.86 4.73
CA LEU A 11 -10.97 -9.02 5.56
C LEU A 11 -11.02 -10.31 4.73
N TYR A 12 -9.87 -11.00 4.64
CA TYR A 12 -9.80 -12.33 4.04
C TYR A 12 -8.67 -13.15 4.68
N ASN A 13 -9.02 -14.20 5.40
CA ASN A 13 -8.10 -15.14 6.04
C ASN A 13 -7.00 -14.45 6.87
N LYS A 14 -7.42 -13.72 7.92
CA LYS A 14 -6.57 -12.95 8.84
C LYS A 14 -6.93 -13.19 10.32
N GLU A 15 -7.36 -14.42 10.68
CA GLU A 15 -7.79 -14.77 12.03
C GLU A 15 -6.79 -14.39 13.13
N ALA A 16 -5.48 -14.55 12.87
CA ALA A 16 -4.43 -14.25 13.83
C ALA A 16 -4.14 -12.74 14.00
N PHE A 17 -4.72 -11.86 13.16
CA PHE A 17 -4.34 -10.44 13.09
C PHE A 17 -5.49 -9.48 13.31
N ILE A 18 -6.70 -9.82 12.81
CA ILE A 18 -7.84 -8.89 12.75
C ILE A 18 -8.21 -8.32 14.12
N GLU A 19 -8.13 -9.10 15.19
CA GLU A 19 -8.41 -8.62 16.55
C GLU A 19 -7.47 -7.46 16.94
N ASN A 20 -6.17 -7.62 16.70
CA ASN A 20 -5.16 -6.58 16.97
C ASN A 20 -5.38 -5.34 16.10
N THR A 21 -5.71 -5.53 14.84
CA THR A 21 -6.05 -4.44 13.90
C THR A 21 -7.22 -3.65 14.43
N LEU A 22 -8.33 -4.30 14.80
CA LEU A 22 -9.52 -3.63 15.32
C LEU A 22 -9.26 -2.94 16.67
N LYS A 23 -8.53 -3.57 17.58
CA LYS A 23 -8.10 -2.92 18.85
C LYS A 23 -7.34 -1.64 18.59
N SER A 24 -6.50 -1.60 17.55
CA SER A 24 -5.75 -0.39 17.19
C SER A 24 -6.64 0.74 16.65
N VAL A 25 -7.76 0.39 16.00
CA VAL A 25 -8.73 1.35 15.49
C VAL A 25 -9.62 1.90 16.61
N ILE A 26 -10.19 1.05 17.45
CA ILE A 26 -11.09 1.52 18.52
C ILE A 26 -10.34 2.32 19.60
N SER A 27 -9.03 2.09 19.75
CA SER A 27 -8.16 2.83 20.70
C SER A 27 -7.67 4.18 20.16
N GLN A 28 -8.02 4.59 18.92
CA GLN A 28 -7.62 5.87 18.37
C GLN A 28 -8.02 7.04 19.29
N THR A 29 -7.17 8.08 19.39
CA THR A 29 -7.47 9.30 20.17
C THR A 29 -8.64 10.07 19.58
N PHE A 30 -8.69 10.16 18.24
CA PHE A 30 -9.83 10.72 17.52
C PHE A 30 -10.98 9.69 17.45
N LYS A 31 -12.20 10.08 17.86
CA LYS A 31 -13.33 9.15 18.07
C LYS A 31 -14.45 9.25 17.03
N ASP A 32 -14.46 10.29 16.21
CA ASP A 32 -15.53 10.56 15.24
C ASP A 32 -15.25 9.78 13.93
N PHE A 33 -15.51 8.48 13.96
CA PHE A 33 -15.36 7.58 12.82
C PHE A 33 -16.32 6.40 12.89
N GLU A 34 -16.61 5.81 11.74
CA GLU A 34 -17.19 4.49 11.59
C GLU A 34 -16.16 3.51 11.01
N VAL A 35 -16.38 2.22 11.19
CA VAL A 35 -15.55 1.14 10.65
C VAL A 35 -16.41 0.24 9.77
N ILE A 36 -16.01 0.00 8.54
CA ILE A 36 -16.68 -0.88 7.61
C ILE A 36 -15.73 -2.02 7.28
N ILE A 37 -16.03 -3.19 7.81
CA ILE A 37 -15.30 -4.42 7.55
C ILE A 37 -16.07 -5.19 6.49
N VAL A 38 -15.41 -5.54 5.39
CA VAL A 38 -15.97 -6.42 4.38
C VAL A 38 -15.21 -7.73 4.39
N ASN A 39 -15.86 -8.79 4.91
CA ASN A 39 -15.35 -10.15 4.87
C ASN A 39 -15.55 -10.74 3.47
N ASP A 40 -14.45 -10.95 2.78
CA ASP A 40 -14.36 -11.44 1.39
C ASP A 40 -14.41 -12.98 1.33
N GLY A 41 -15.34 -13.58 2.05
CA GLY A 41 -15.51 -15.04 2.06
C GLY A 41 -14.36 -15.77 2.76
N SER A 42 -13.90 -15.28 3.93
CA SER A 42 -12.87 -15.97 4.73
C SER A 42 -13.31 -17.42 5.05
N THR A 43 -12.33 -18.32 5.02
CA THR A 43 -12.50 -19.76 5.31
C THR A 43 -11.88 -20.18 6.64
N ASP A 44 -11.22 -19.23 7.33
CA ASP A 44 -10.68 -19.36 8.68
C ASP A 44 -11.58 -18.64 9.71
N ASP A 45 -11.14 -18.50 10.95
CA ASP A 45 -11.91 -17.87 12.02
C ASP A 45 -11.90 -16.33 11.99
N SER A 46 -11.46 -15.70 10.90
CA SER A 46 -11.37 -14.23 10.76
C SER A 46 -12.67 -13.51 11.09
N LEU A 47 -13.82 -14.02 10.58
CA LEU A 47 -15.12 -13.41 10.83
C LEU A 47 -15.52 -13.53 12.31
N ALA A 48 -15.27 -14.66 12.93
CA ALA A 48 -15.55 -14.90 14.35
C ALA A 48 -14.68 -13.96 15.22
N GLN A 49 -13.38 -13.86 14.92
CA GLN A 49 -12.45 -12.97 15.64
C GLN A 49 -12.83 -11.49 15.49
N ALA A 50 -13.25 -11.06 14.30
CA ALA A 50 -13.74 -9.69 14.10
C ALA A 50 -15.01 -9.41 14.92
N GLY A 51 -15.91 -10.39 15.03
CA GLY A 51 -17.16 -10.31 15.80
C GLY A 51 -16.99 -10.26 17.31
N LEU A 52 -15.81 -10.60 17.85
CA LEU A 52 -15.52 -10.49 19.29
C LEU A 52 -15.35 -9.04 19.74
N ILE A 53 -15.10 -8.12 18.83
CA ILE A 53 -14.95 -6.69 19.14
C ILE A 53 -16.32 -6.03 19.13
N ASN A 54 -16.87 -5.81 20.31
CA ASN A 54 -18.17 -5.14 20.47
C ASN A 54 -17.99 -3.61 20.53
N ASP A 55 -18.25 -2.92 19.43
CA ASP A 55 -18.20 -1.45 19.31
C ASP A 55 -19.24 -1.01 18.28
N ASP A 56 -20.16 -0.13 18.67
CA ASP A 56 -21.29 0.32 17.86
C ASP A 56 -20.89 1.04 16.55
N ARG A 57 -19.62 1.43 16.44
CA ARG A 57 -19.07 2.05 15.23
C ARG A 57 -18.69 1.04 14.15
N ILE A 58 -18.68 -0.27 14.46
CA ILE A 58 -18.23 -1.33 13.55
C ILE A 58 -19.43 -1.94 12.83
N THR A 59 -19.35 -1.98 11.52
CA THR A 59 -20.26 -2.73 10.65
C THR A 59 -19.48 -3.81 9.91
N ILE A 60 -19.91 -5.07 10.01
CA ILE A 60 -19.31 -6.21 9.29
C ILE A 60 -20.29 -6.66 8.20
N ILE A 61 -19.79 -6.75 6.97
CA ILE A 61 -20.55 -7.22 5.80
C ILE A 61 -19.80 -8.42 5.22
N THR A 62 -20.51 -9.54 5.00
CA THR A 62 -19.91 -10.73 4.37
C THR A 62 -20.39 -10.84 2.93
N ILE A 63 -19.44 -11.10 2.03
CA ILE A 63 -19.68 -11.35 0.60
C ILE A 63 -18.95 -12.62 0.16
N LYS A 64 -19.23 -13.10 -1.06
CA LYS A 64 -18.37 -14.12 -1.70
C LYS A 64 -17.06 -13.48 -2.11
N ASN A 65 -15.97 -14.26 -2.11
CA ASN A 65 -14.65 -13.79 -2.49
C ASN A 65 -14.65 -13.15 -3.89
N GLN A 66 -14.27 -11.87 -3.94
CA GLN A 66 -14.20 -11.03 -5.15
C GLN A 66 -12.83 -10.36 -5.31
N GLY A 67 -11.96 -10.48 -4.31
CA GLY A 67 -10.65 -9.86 -4.31
C GLY A 67 -10.63 -8.44 -3.72
N VAL A 68 -9.44 -8.03 -3.28
CA VAL A 68 -9.23 -6.85 -2.45
C VAL A 68 -9.67 -5.52 -3.10
N SER A 69 -9.49 -5.36 -4.41
CA SER A 69 -9.93 -4.16 -5.16
C SER A 69 -11.44 -3.99 -5.09
N TYR A 70 -12.18 -5.04 -5.45
CA TYR A 70 -13.64 -5.05 -5.35
C TYR A 70 -14.12 -4.79 -3.92
N VAL A 71 -13.53 -5.47 -2.94
CA VAL A 71 -13.88 -5.34 -1.52
C VAL A 71 -13.72 -3.90 -1.02
N ARG A 72 -12.60 -3.25 -1.34
CA ARG A 72 -12.38 -1.85 -0.98
C ARG A 72 -13.37 -0.92 -1.68
N ASN A 73 -13.63 -1.11 -2.98
CA ASN A 73 -14.63 -0.33 -3.73
C ASN A 73 -16.02 -0.49 -3.13
N PHE A 74 -16.43 -1.73 -2.85
CA PHE A 74 -17.71 -2.04 -2.24
C PHE A 74 -17.85 -1.41 -0.85
N ALA A 75 -16.82 -1.52 0.00
CA ALA A 75 -16.83 -0.92 1.33
C ALA A 75 -16.94 0.62 1.26
N VAL A 76 -16.22 1.26 0.33
CA VAL A 76 -16.36 2.72 0.09
C VAL A 76 -17.77 3.09 -0.35
N SER A 77 -18.46 2.25 -1.12
CA SER A 77 -19.86 2.51 -1.49
C SER A 77 -20.80 2.58 -0.27
N LYS A 78 -20.50 1.81 0.79
CA LYS A 78 -21.24 1.78 2.06
C LYS A 78 -20.85 2.89 3.04
N ALA A 79 -19.71 3.56 2.82
CA ALA A 79 -19.19 4.60 3.69
C ALA A 79 -20.14 5.80 3.75
N SER A 80 -20.43 6.30 4.96
CA SER A 80 -21.27 7.47 5.17
C SER A 80 -20.48 8.79 5.23
N SER A 81 -19.19 8.70 5.58
CA SER A 81 -18.31 9.85 5.72
C SER A 81 -17.90 10.49 4.40
N ASN A 82 -17.48 11.75 4.47
CA ASN A 82 -16.84 12.44 3.35
C ASN A 82 -15.36 12.08 3.18
N TYR A 83 -14.72 11.50 4.20
CA TYR A 83 -13.33 11.04 4.15
C TYR A 83 -13.25 9.57 4.44
N ILE A 84 -12.54 8.84 3.59
CA ILE A 84 -12.23 7.41 3.75
C ILE A 84 -10.79 7.25 4.18
N ALA A 85 -10.55 6.34 5.13
CA ALA A 85 -9.23 5.89 5.53
C ALA A 85 -9.15 4.37 5.33
N PHE A 86 -8.06 3.88 4.75
CA PHE A 86 -7.89 2.45 4.48
C PHE A 86 -6.97 1.82 5.52
N LEU A 87 -7.29 0.57 5.89
CA LEU A 87 -6.47 -0.24 6.78
C LEU A 87 -6.59 -1.71 6.40
N ASP A 88 -5.49 -2.37 6.10
CA ASP A 88 -5.48 -3.81 5.84
C ASP A 88 -5.63 -4.59 7.17
N ALA A 89 -6.31 -5.73 7.12
CA ALA A 89 -6.73 -6.51 8.30
C ALA A 89 -5.58 -7.14 9.11
N ASP A 90 -4.33 -6.96 8.67
CA ASP A 90 -3.10 -7.44 9.33
C ASP A 90 -2.13 -6.32 9.74
N ASP A 91 -2.54 -5.05 9.57
CA ASP A 91 -1.75 -3.88 9.94
C ASP A 91 -2.28 -3.21 11.22
N VAL A 92 -1.49 -2.29 11.78
CA VAL A 92 -1.80 -1.67 13.08
C VAL A 92 -1.58 -0.17 13.01
N TRP A 93 -2.54 0.61 13.50
CA TRP A 93 -2.38 2.04 13.72
C TRP A 93 -1.85 2.37 15.12
N LEU A 94 -1.02 3.39 15.22
CA LEU A 94 -0.69 4.01 16.49
C LEU A 94 -1.85 4.90 16.95
N PRO A 95 -1.99 5.20 18.25
CA PRO A 95 -3.17 5.87 18.79
C PRO A 95 -3.53 7.21 18.16
N ASN A 96 -2.57 7.92 17.60
CA ASN A 96 -2.74 9.26 17.00
C ASN A 96 -2.89 9.26 15.47
N HIS A 97 -3.12 8.11 14.82
CA HIS A 97 -3.12 8.02 13.36
C HIS A 97 -4.26 8.86 12.74
N LEU A 98 -5.51 8.64 13.13
CA LEU A 98 -6.65 9.38 12.59
C LEU A 98 -6.58 10.88 12.93
N GLU A 99 -6.06 11.22 14.10
CA GLU A 99 -5.84 12.63 14.48
C GLU A 99 -4.82 13.32 13.58
N SER A 100 -3.71 12.62 13.27
CA SER A 100 -2.70 13.11 12.33
C SER A 100 -3.25 13.33 10.93
N LEU A 101 -4.04 12.40 10.41
CA LEU A 101 -4.69 12.54 9.11
C LEU A 101 -5.70 13.69 9.10
N LYS A 102 -6.52 13.82 10.15
CA LYS A 102 -7.46 14.94 10.31
C LYS A 102 -6.72 16.29 10.33
N HIS A 103 -5.59 16.36 11.03
CA HIS A 103 -4.76 17.57 11.04
C HIS A 103 -4.30 17.95 9.63
N LEU A 104 -3.79 16.99 8.85
CA LEU A 104 -3.41 17.21 7.43
C LEU A 104 -4.58 17.70 6.61
N ILE A 105 -5.77 17.08 6.74
CA ILE A 105 -6.99 17.46 6.01
C ILE A 105 -7.40 18.90 6.32
N LYS A 106 -7.35 19.28 7.59
CA LYS A 106 -7.70 20.65 8.01
C LYS A 106 -6.70 21.69 7.55
N THR A 107 -5.40 21.33 7.55
CA THR A 107 -4.34 22.26 7.18
C THR A 107 -4.20 22.41 5.65
N TYR A 108 -4.50 21.35 4.89
CA TYR A 108 -4.35 21.29 3.43
C TYR A 108 -5.63 20.77 2.76
N PRO A 109 -6.77 21.49 2.85
CA PRO A 109 -8.09 20.97 2.45
C PRO A 109 -8.22 20.63 0.96
N ASP A 110 -7.37 21.20 0.11
CA ASP A 110 -7.42 21.02 -1.36
C ASP A 110 -6.59 19.84 -1.86
N CYS A 111 -6.09 18.98 -0.96
CA CYS A 111 -5.36 17.78 -1.36
C CYS A 111 -6.32 16.61 -1.67
N GLY A 112 -5.93 15.80 -2.67
CA GLY A 112 -6.67 14.59 -3.03
C GLY A 112 -6.29 13.37 -2.21
N LEU A 113 -5.15 13.41 -1.52
CA LEU A 113 -4.63 12.32 -0.71
C LEU A 113 -3.86 12.87 0.49
N TYR A 114 -4.08 12.23 1.62
CA TYR A 114 -3.42 12.51 2.90
C TYR A 114 -2.76 11.23 3.39
N ALA A 115 -1.47 11.27 3.67
CA ALA A 115 -0.71 10.11 4.05
C ALA A 115 0.18 10.37 5.26
N SER A 116 0.47 9.32 6.03
CA SER A 116 1.40 9.36 7.15
C SER A 116 2.51 8.32 6.97
N ALA A 117 3.66 8.58 7.58
CA ALA A 117 4.76 7.63 7.58
C ALA A 117 4.40 6.35 8.37
N TYR A 118 5.04 5.26 7.98
CA TYR A 118 4.84 3.95 8.58
C TYR A 118 6.19 3.25 8.83
N LYS A 119 6.18 2.30 9.76
CA LYS A 119 7.29 1.36 10.00
C LYS A 119 6.92 0.00 9.44
N LYS A 120 7.93 -0.76 9.01
CA LYS A 120 7.79 -2.17 8.62
C LYS A 120 8.20 -3.04 9.79
N LYS A 121 7.36 -3.99 10.20
CA LYS A 121 7.64 -4.93 11.27
C LYS A 121 7.80 -6.34 10.70
N ILE A 122 8.94 -6.97 11.00
CA ILE A 122 9.25 -8.37 10.66
C ILE A 122 9.60 -9.07 11.98
N ASN A 123 8.71 -9.89 12.50
CA ASN A 123 8.87 -10.48 13.84
C ASN A 123 9.11 -9.39 14.91
N LYS A 124 10.27 -9.42 15.57
CA LYS A 124 10.70 -8.44 16.57
C LYS A 124 11.46 -7.24 15.98
N ILE A 125 11.73 -7.25 14.69
CA ILE A 125 12.55 -6.23 14.03
C ILE A 125 11.66 -5.17 13.42
N THR A 126 12.00 -3.91 13.63
CA THR A 126 11.31 -2.77 13.05
C THR A 126 12.25 -2.03 12.09
N LEU A 127 11.78 -1.84 10.86
CA LEU A 127 12.50 -1.13 9.82
C LEU A 127 11.82 0.22 9.56
N GLU A 128 12.60 1.30 9.66
CA GLU A 128 12.12 2.64 9.32
C GLU A 128 11.90 2.77 7.81
N SER A 129 10.85 3.47 7.41
CA SER A 129 10.64 3.89 6.04
C SER A 129 11.46 5.14 5.72
N TYR A 130 11.93 5.23 4.49
CA TYR A 130 12.70 6.36 3.99
C TYR A 130 12.04 6.95 2.75
N TYR A 131 11.87 8.26 2.74
CA TYR A 131 11.23 9.01 1.65
C TYR A 131 12.21 10.01 1.06
N SER A 132 12.37 10.01 -0.26
CA SER A 132 13.35 10.91 -0.91
C SER A 132 12.93 12.37 -0.76
N ASN A 133 13.88 13.22 -0.41
CA ASN A 133 13.68 14.67 -0.25
C ASN A 133 12.64 15.08 0.80
N ILE A 134 12.30 14.20 1.73
CA ILE A 134 11.41 14.54 2.84
C ILE A 134 12.18 14.37 4.15
N PRO A 135 12.43 15.46 4.90
CA PRO A 135 13.12 15.41 6.19
C PRO A 135 12.31 14.64 7.24
N LYS A 136 12.99 14.17 8.28
CA LYS A 136 12.28 13.64 9.47
C LYS A 136 11.42 14.74 10.11
N ASN A 137 10.30 14.32 10.71
CA ASN A 137 9.33 15.20 11.38
C ASN A 137 8.74 16.30 10.49
N TRP A 138 8.83 16.14 9.16
CA TRP A 138 8.25 17.06 8.20
C TRP A 138 6.77 16.76 7.96
N SER A 139 5.98 17.82 7.77
CA SER A 139 4.58 17.72 7.38
C SER A 139 4.25 18.81 6.37
N GLY A 140 3.57 18.47 5.29
CA GLY A 140 3.26 19.45 4.25
C GLY A 140 2.71 18.82 2.96
N ILE A 141 2.54 19.67 1.95
CA ILE A 141 2.23 19.23 0.58
C ILE A 141 3.54 18.74 -0.07
N VAL A 142 3.51 17.55 -0.64
CA VAL A 142 4.66 16.93 -1.31
C VAL A 142 4.87 17.58 -2.67
N ASP A 143 6.03 18.20 -2.89
CA ASP A 143 6.35 18.87 -4.16
C ASP A 143 6.36 17.90 -5.34
N ASN A 144 6.89 16.70 -5.14
CA ASN A 144 6.98 15.67 -6.18
C ASN A 144 6.75 14.28 -5.60
N TYR A 145 5.51 13.82 -5.68
CA TYR A 145 5.06 12.53 -5.19
C TYR A 145 5.91 11.35 -5.70
N PHE A 146 6.16 11.32 -7.02
CA PHE A 146 6.89 10.21 -7.65
C PHE A 146 8.34 10.15 -7.17
N LYS A 147 9.04 11.28 -7.14
CA LYS A 147 10.42 11.36 -6.66
C LYS A 147 10.52 10.96 -5.18
N SER A 148 9.58 11.41 -4.37
CA SER A 148 9.58 11.11 -2.94
C SER A 148 9.25 9.65 -2.64
N SER A 149 8.61 8.95 -3.59
CA SER A 149 8.22 7.52 -3.49
C SER A 149 9.23 6.54 -4.09
N PHE A 150 10.44 6.95 -4.48
CA PHE A 150 11.42 6.05 -5.11
C PHE A 150 11.92 4.90 -4.21
N PHE A 151 11.94 5.07 -2.91
CA PHE A 151 12.41 4.05 -1.95
C PHE A 151 11.27 3.38 -1.20
N ASN A 152 10.47 4.16 -0.49
CA ASN A 152 9.22 3.73 0.10
C ASN A 152 8.11 4.60 -0.45
N CYS A 153 6.98 3.99 -0.77
CA CYS A 153 5.82 4.73 -1.25
C CYS A 153 5.30 5.64 -0.14
N ILE A 154 5.06 6.92 -0.47
CA ILE A 154 4.43 7.88 0.44
C ILE A 154 3.01 7.41 0.78
N ALA A 155 2.27 7.01 -0.24
CA ALA A 155 0.92 6.49 -0.09
C ALA A 155 0.96 4.96 0.07
N TRP A 156 1.08 4.49 1.30
CA TRP A 156 0.85 3.10 1.64
C TRP A 156 -0.59 2.94 2.15
N THR A 157 -1.32 1.97 1.61
CA THR A 157 -2.78 1.85 1.76
C THR A 157 -3.24 1.93 3.22
N SER A 158 -2.57 1.25 4.15
CA SER A 158 -2.94 1.30 5.58
C SER A 158 -2.53 2.60 6.30
N ALA A 159 -2.01 3.60 5.59
CA ALA A 159 -1.60 4.88 6.19
C ALA A 159 -2.12 6.10 5.42
N VAL A 160 -3.22 5.96 4.71
CA VAL A 160 -3.81 7.05 3.91
C VAL A 160 -5.27 7.31 4.25
N ALA A 161 -5.65 8.56 4.04
CA ALA A 161 -7.05 8.97 3.92
C ALA A 161 -7.23 9.85 2.68
N MET A 162 -8.45 9.89 2.16
CA MET A 162 -8.80 10.73 1.00
C MET A 162 -10.26 11.13 1.00
N PRO A 163 -10.65 12.22 0.29
CA PRO A 163 -12.03 12.57 0.09
C PRO A 163 -12.77 11.49 -0.71
N LYS A 164 -13.94 11.05 -0.22
CA LYS A 164 -14.77 10.05 -0.89
C LYS A 164 -15.14 10.44 -2.32
N HIS A 165 -15.46 11.72 -2.55
CA HIS A 165 -15.79 12.19 -3.89
C HIS A 165 -14.63 12.09 -4.87
N ILE A 166 -13.36 12.30 -4.42
CA ILE A 166 -12.18 12.13 -5.26
C ILE A 166 -11.98 10.66 -5.59
N PHE A 167 -12.13 9.76 -4.60
CA PHE A 167 -12.08 8.31 -4.83
C PHE A 167 -13.09 7.88 -5.91
N THR A 168 -14.33 8.36 -5.82
CA THR A 168 -15.37 8.04 -6.79
C THR A 168 -15.06 8.62 -8.18
N ASN A 169 -14.64 9.89 -8.24
CA ASN A 169 -14.35 10.57 -9.50
C ASN A 169 -13.13 10.00 -10.23
N ILE A 170 -12.16 9.42 -9.51
CA ILE A 170 -10.98 8.77 -10.10
C ILE A 170 -11.27 7.32 -10.52
N GLY A 171 -12.44 6.76 -10.16
CA GLY A 171 -12.87 5.42 -10.51
C GLY A 171 -12.46 4.33 -9.53
N GLY A 172 -12.01 4.67 -8.30
CA GLY A 172 -11.64 3.68 -7.28
C GLY A 172 -10.45 2.81 -7.64
N PHE A 173 -10.35 1.63 -7.01
CA PHE A 173 -9.35 0.61 -7.33
C PHE A 173 -9.72 -0.11 -8.63
N ASP A 174 -8.74 -0.40 -9.48
CA ASP A 174 -8.94 -1.20 -10.69
C ASP A 174 -9.08 -2.69 -10.30
N GLU A 175 -10.27 -3.24 -10.56
CA GLU A 175 -10.61 -4.63 -10.19
C GLU A 175 -9.97 -5.66 -11.12
N ASN A 176 -9.43 -5.24 -12.28
CA ASN A 176 -8.67 -6.11 -13.17
C ASN A 176 -7.26 -6.39 -12.63
N ILE A 177 -6.74 -5.57 -11.72
CA ILE A 177 -5.46 -5.81 -11.06
C ILE A 177 -5.69 -6.77 -9.91
N THR A 178 -5.15 -7.99 -10.01
CA THR A 178 -5.49 -9.07 -9.08
C THR A 178 -4.33 -9.46 -8.16
N LEU A 179 -4.65 -10.07 -7.02
CA LEU A 179 -3.68 -10.68 -6.10
C LEU A 179 -2.57 -9.71 -5.65
N GLY A 180 -2.93 -8.47 -5.30
CA GLY A 180 -1.97 -7.48 -4.79
C GLY A 180 -0.88 -7.11 -5.81
N ALA A 181 -1.25 -7.04 -7.09
CA ALA A 181 -0.32 -6.79 -8.18
C ALA A 181 -0.20 -5.30 -8.54
N GLY A 182 -0.43 -4.42 -7.58
CA GLY A 182 -0.22 -2.97 -7.69
C GLY A 182 -1.50 -2.16 -7.90
N GLU A 183 -2.65 -2.65 -7.43
CA GLU A 183 -3.92 -1.94 -7.45
C GLU A 183 -3.87 -0.62 -6.68
N ASP A 184 -3.10 -0.60 -5.59
CA ASP A 184 -2.82 0.59 -4.80
C ASP A 184 -1.89 1.55 -5.55
N THR A 185 -0.82 1.04 -6.12
CA THR A 185 0.13 1.82 -6.92
C THR A 185 -0.58 2.49 -8.10
N ASP A 186 -1.48 1.79 -8.78
CA ASP A 186 -2.30 2.32 -9.87
C ASP A 186 -3.16 3.50 -9.39
N LEU A 187 -3.90 3.32 -8.30
CA LEU A 187 -4.75 4.35 -7.73
C LEU A 187 -3.94 5.59 -7.32
N TRP A 188 -2.80 5.39 -6.66
CA TRP A 188 -1.97 6.49 -6.21
C TRP A 188 -1.31 7.25 -7.37
N ILE A 189 -0.94 6.58 -8.47
CA ILE A 189 -0.47 7.27 -9.69
C ILE A 189 -1.58 8.16 -10.25
N ARG A 190 -2.81 7.63 -10.41
CA ARG A 190 -3.95 8.40 -10.93
C ARG A 190 -4.28 9.63 -10.09
N ILE A 191 -4.19 9.50 -8.78
CA ILE A 191 -4.42 10.61 -7.84
C ILE A 191 -3.28 11.63 -7.94
N ALA A 192 -2.02 11.20 -7.85
CA ALA A 192 -0.86 12.11 -7.85
C ALA A 192 -0.66 12.86 -9.17
N LEU A 193 -1.23 12.35 -10.28
CA LEU A 193 -1.26 13.05 -11.56
C LEU A 193 -2.27 14.20 -11.60
N LYS A 194 -3.30 14.18 -10.76
CA LYS A 194 -4.41 15.13 -10.81
C LYS A 194 -4.52 16.02 -9.57
N TYR A 195 -4.05 15.55 -8.44
CA TYR A 195 -4.27 16.18 -7.14
C TYR A 195 -2.97 16.30 -6.35
N LYS A 196 -2.91 17.28 -5.46
CA LYS A 196 -1.86 17.42 -4.48
C LYS A 196 -1.95 16.31 -3.44
N VAL A 197 -0.81 15.91 -2.90
CA VAL A 197 -0.68 14.92 -1.83
C VAL A 197 -0.09 15.60 -0.60
N ALA A 198 -0.77 15.54 0.53
CA ALA A 198 -0.24 15.97 1.82
C ALA A 198 0.35 14.77 2.56
N PHE A 199 1.49 14.95 3.20
CA PHE A 199 2.20 13.89 3.90
C PHE A 199 2.72 14.35 5.27
N ASN A 200 2.60 13.48 6.27
CA ASN A 200 3.20 13.63 7.58
C ASN A 200 4.28 12.56 7.77
N ASN A 201 5.55 12.96 7.88
CA ASN A 201 6.68 12.06 8.07
C ASN A 201 6.87 11.64 9.55
N ASN A 202 5.84 11.71 10.38
CA ASN A 202 5.79 11.07 11.67
C ASN A 202 5.12 9.70 11.53
N VAL A 203 5.75 8.67 12.09
CA VAL A 203 5.22 7.30 12.01
C VAL A 203 3.95 7.18 12.84
N THR A 204 2.85 6.78 12.18
CA THR A 204 1.56 6.57 12.83
C THR A 204 0.94 5.21 12.51
N ALA A 205 1.59 4.40 11.66
CA ALA A 205 1.12 3.07 11.28
C ALA A 205 2.27 2.06 11.23
N ILE A 206 1.93 0.79 11.40
CA ILE A 206 2.86 -0.35 11.40
C ILE A 206 2.41 -1.34 10.32
N TYR A 207 3.27 -1.55 9.33
CA TYR A 207 3.12 -2.55 8.30
C TYR A 207 3.70 -3.89 8.77
N ASN A 208 2.85 -4.86 9.07
CA ASN A 208 3.27 -6.18 9.48
C ASN A 208 3.66 -7.02 8.26
N LEU A 209 4.95 -7.29 8.12
CA LEU A 209 5.51 -8.13 7.05
C LEU A 209 5.58 -9.62 7.42
N HIS A 210 5.21 -9.97 8.64
CA HIS A 210 5.25 -11.33 9.18
C HIS A 210 3.83 -11.89 9.34
N THR A 211 3.00 -11.73 8.33
CA THR A 211 1.65 -12.26 8.34
C THR A 211 1.55 -13.44 7.38
N ASP A 212 0.85 -14.49 7.81
CA ASP A 212 0.52 -15.60 6.95
C ASP A 212 -0.50 -15.16 5.88
N ASN A 213 -0.61 -15.90 4.81
CA ASN A 213 -1.56 -15.64 3.71
C ASN A 213 -1.47 -14.22 3.12
N ARG A 214 -0.26 -13.65 3.02
CA ARG A 214 -0.08 -12.37 2.33
C ARG A 214 -0.33 -12.54 0.83
N ILE A 215 -1.19 -11.72 0.29
CA ILE A 215 -1.47 -11.67 -1.16
C ILE A 215 -0.17 -11.49 -1.95
N SER A 216 0.78 -10.70 -1.44
CA SER A 216 2.10 -10.48 -2.07
C SER A 216 2.97 -11.75 -2.18
N ASN A 217 2.62 -12.83 -1.48
CA ASN A 217 3.27 -14.14 -1.57
C ASN A 217 2.59 -15.10 -2.54
N SER A 218 1.48 -14.69 -3.18
CA SER A 218 0.78 -15.50 -4.18
C SER A 218 1.66 -15.79 -5.40
N ASN A 219 1.29 -16.83 -6.17
CA ASN A 219 2.03 -17.21 -7.37
C ASN A 219 2.04 -16.05 -8.38
N THR A 220 3.23 -15.56 -8.71
CA THR A 220 3.44 -14.45 -9.65
C THR A 220 2.78 -14.69 -11.01
N ASN A 221 2.74 -15.94 -11.50
CA ASN A 221 2.12 -16.26 -12.79
C ASN A 221 0.59 -16.17 -12.79
N LEU A 222 -0.05 -16.13 -11.62
CA LEU A 222 -1.49 -15.97 -11.47
C LEU A 222 -1.91 -14.50 -11.29
N ARG A 223 -0.94 -13.59 -11.12
CA ARG A 223 -1.20 -12.17 -10.90
C ARG A 223 -1.42 -11.44 -12.22
N GLN A 224 -2.43 -10.60 -12.22
CA GLN A 224 -2.59 -9.60 -13.27
C GLN A 224 -2.06 -8.27 -12.73
N PHE A 225 -0.83 -7.93 -13.12
CA PHE A 225 -0.18 -6.69 -12.69
C PHE A 225 -0.79 -5.47 -13.37
N LEU A 226 -0.62 -4.33 -12.68
CA LEU A 226 -1.01 -3.03 -13.25
C LEU A 226 -0.31 -2.79 -14.60
N ASP A 227 -1.07 -2.21 -15.52
CA ASP A 227 -0.55 -1.73 -16.79
C ASP A 227 0.18 -0.40 -16.57
N LEU A 228 1.52 -0.43 -16.61
CA LEU A 228 2.36 0.75 -16.47
C LEU A 228 2.46 1.56 -17.78
N ASP A 229 2.14 0.94 -18.91
CA ASP A 229 2.30 1.56 -20.22
C ASP A 229 1.24 2.64 -20.47
N LYS A 230 0.08 2.54 -19.86
CA LYS A 230 -0.97 3.56 -19.88
C LYS A 230 -0.53 4.93 -19.34
N TYR A 231 0.58 4.96 -18.59
CA TYR A 231 1.15 6.21 -18.01
C TYR A 231 2.32 6.78 -18.79
N GLU A 232 2.80 6.11 -19.87
CA GLU A 232 3.98 6.58 -20.62
C GLU A 232 3.76 7.95 -21.27
N GLU A 233 2.54 8.25 -21.73
CA GLU A 233 2.24 9.57 -22.29
C GLU A 233 2.42 10.68 -21.25
N ALA A 234 1.88 10.49 -20.05
CA ALA A 234 2.06 11.42 -18.94
C ALA A 234 3.53 11.52 -18.47
N ALA A 235 4.29 10.44 -18.66
CA ALA A 235 5.70 10.37 -18.27
C ALA A 235 6.65 11.11 -19.25
N LYS A 236 6.23 11.40 -20.50
CA LYS A 236 7.06 12.10 -21.49
C LYS A 236 7.59 13.44 -20.97
N ASN A 237 6.75 14.20 -20.27
CA ASN A 237 7.08 15.48 -19.69
C ASN A 237 7.29 15.44 -18.17
N ASN A 238 7.39 14.25 -17.58
CA ASN A 238 7.57 14.04 -16.14
C ASN A 238 8.66 13.00 -15.86
N PRO A 239 9.94 13.40 -15.81
CA PRO A 239 11.05 12.48 -15.59
C PRO A 239 10.95 11.70 -14.26
N SER A 240 10.34 12.29 -13.23
CA SER A 240 10.13 11.62 -11.96
C SER A 240 9.09 10.49 -12.07
N LEU A 241 8.00 10.72 -12.81
CA LEU A 241 7.04 9.68 -13.12
C LEU A 241 7.70 8.58 -13.95
N LYS A 242 8.43 8.91 -15.02
CA LYS A 242 9.14 7.92 -15.84
C LYS A 242 10.04 7.03 -14.99
N LYS A 243 10.87 7.62 -14.13
CA LYS A 243 11.71 6.84 -13.22
C LYS A 243 10.90 6.01 -12.24
N TYR A 244 9.79 6.50 -11.72
CA TYR A 244 8.91 5.75 -10.83
C TYR A 244 8.30 4.53 -11.55
N LEU A 245 7.83 4.68 -12.80
CA LEU A 245 7.34 3.59 -13.62
C LEU A 245 8.44 2.54 -13.88
N ASP A 246 9.65 2.98 -14.20
CA ASP A 246 10.78 2.09 -14.48
C ASP A 246 11.24 1.29 -13.25
N LEU A 247 11.19 1.89 -12.06
CA LEU A 247 11.45 1.19 -10.81
C LEU A 247 10.37 0.12 -10.51
N ASN A 248 9.11 0.39 -10.84
CA ASN A 248 8.04 -0.60 -10.73
C ASN A 248 8.21 -1.71 -11.77
N ARG A 249 8.50 -1.40 -13.04
CA ARG A 249 8.83 -2.40 -14.07
C ARG A 249 10.00 -3.29 -13.64
N PHE A 250 11.06 -2.69 -13.13
CA PHE A 250 12.19 -3.44 -12.57
C PHE A 250 11.73 -4.44 -11.49
N SER A 251 10.91 -3.98 -10.55
CA SER A 251 10.41 -4.84 -9.46
C SER A 251 9.57 -6.01 -9.98
N ILE A 252 8.65 -5.74 -10.91
CA ILE A 252 7.78 -6.77 -11.52
C ILE A 252 8.61 -7.74 -12.37
N ALA A 253 9.54 -7.24 -13.18
CA ALA A 253 10.43 -8.07 -13.99
C ALA A 253 11.27 -9.03 -13.15
N LEU A 254 11.75 -8.59 -11.95
CA LEU A 254 12.44 -9.49 -11.02
C LEU A 254 11.52 -10.58 -10.45
N GLN A 255 10.23 -10.28 -10.18
CA GLN A 255 9.27 -11.28 -9.73
C GLN A 255 9.06 -12.36 -10.79
N TYR A 256 8.86 -11.98 -12.07
CA TYR A 256 8.74 -12.93 -13.17
C TYR A 256 10.03 -13.74 -13.39
N LYS A 257 11.20 -13.11 -13.25
CA LYS A 257 12.49 -13.79 -13.30
C LYS A 257 12.61 -14.90 -12.24
N LEU A 258 12.15 -14.65 -11.02
CA LEU A 258 12.19 -15.63 -9.92
C LEU A 258 11.35 -16.88 -10.18
N VAL A 259 10.28 -16.76 -10.97
CA VAL A 259 9.42 -17.87 -11.40
C VAL A 259 9.75 -18.39 -12.80
N ASN A 260 10.89 -17.96 -13.38
CA ASN A 260 11.39 -18.33 -14.71
C ASN A 260 10.42 -18.01 -15.86
N ASN A 261 9.56 -17.03 -15.73
CA ASN A 261 8.67 -16.56 -16.78
C ASN A 261 9.40 -15.47 -17.60
N LYS A 262 10.17 -15.90 -18.60
CA LYS A 262 10.99 -15.01 -19.43
C LYS A 262 10.15 -14.06 -20.28
N GLU A 263 9.06 -14.55 -20.84
CA GLU A 263 8.16 -13.77 -21.70
C GLU A 263 7.63 -12.55 -20.95
N GLN A 264 7.02 -12.76 -19.80
CA GLN A 264 6.49 -11.67 -18.99
C GLN A 264 7.60 -10.76 -18.43
N GLN A 265 8.76 -11.32 -18.07
CA GLN A 265 9.92 -10.52 -17.69
C GLN A 265 10.32 -9.55 -18.80
N GLU A 266 10.42 -10.03 -20.06
CA GLU A 266 10.82 -9.22 -21.23
C GLU A 266 9.76 -8.16 -21.54
N ASN A 267 8.47 -8.48 -21.44
CA ASN A 267 7.38 -7.53 -21.62
C ASN A 267 7.54 -6.30 -20.69
N TYR A 268 7.81 -6.52 -19.40
CA TYR A 268 8.04 -5.40 -18.47
C TYR A 268 9.35 -4.66 -18.70
N LEU A 269 10.36 -5.29 -19.28
CA LEU A 269 11.63 -4.65 -19.59
C LEU A 269 11.61 -3.87 -20.91
N LYS A 270 10.65 -4.09 -21.80
CA LYS A 270 10.56 -3.48 -23.14
C LYS A 270 10.57 -1.95 -23.08
N HIS A 271 9.79 -1.36 -22.19
CA HIS A 271 9.66 0.10 -22.06
C HIS A 271 10.47 0.68 -20.88
N LEU A 272 11.35 -0.12 -20.27
CA LEU A 272 12.20 0.30 -19.18
C LEU A 272 13.42 1.06 -19.67
N ASP A 273 13.55 2.32 -19.27
CA ASP A 273 14.78 3.09 -19.48
C ASP A 273 15.83 2.70 -18.44
N LYS A 274 16.84 1.94 -18.89
CA LYS A 274 17.90 1.43 -18.00
C LYS A 274 18.70 2.56 -17.30
N ARG A 275 18.72 3.79 -17.82
CA ARG A 275 19.39 4.93 -17.19
C ARG A 275 18.75 5.31 -15.84
N ASN A 276 17.50 4.96 -15.63
CA ASN A 276 16.77 5.17 -14.37
C ASN A 276 17.13 4.16 -13.28
N LEU A 277 17.87 3.09 -13.62
CA LEU A 277 18.29 2.07 -12.68
C LEU A 277 19.69 2.37 -12.11
N ASN A 278 19.92 2.01 -10.84
CA ASN A 278 21.22 2.07 -10.22
C ASN A 278 22.07 0.80 -10.54
N ARG A 279 23.36 0.83 -10.18
CA ARG A 279 24.30 -0.28 -10.44
C ARG A 279 23.84 -1.60 -9.84
N LYS A 280 23.29 -1.62 -8.62
CA LYS A 280 22.79 -2.83 -7.96
C LYS A 280 21.61 -3.43 -8.75
N GLN A 281 20.69 -2.60 -9.22
CA GLN A 281 19.52 -3.02 -10.01
C GLN A 281 19.95 -3.61 -11.36
N HIS A 282 20.94 -3.01 -12.03
CA HIS A 282 21.52 -3.60 -13.26
C HIS A 282 22.13 -4.98 -13.03
N ILE A 283 22.88 -5.17 -11.92
CA ILE A 283 23.47 -6.47 -11.56
C ILE A 283 22.34 -7.49 -11.35
N LEU A 284 21.29 -7.14 -10.59
CA LEU A 284 20.18 -8.06 -10.32
C LEU A 284 19.43 -8.49 -11.59
N LEU A 285 19.25 -7.60 -12.57
CA LEU A 285 18.67 -7.98 -13.86
C LEU A 285 19.54 -8.96 -14.65
N LYS A 286 20.88 -8.82 -14.59
CA LYS A 286 21.82 -9.70 -15.29
C LYS A 286 22.08 -11.03 -14.57
N THR A 287 21.92 -11.08 -13.26
CA THR A 287 22.16 -12.23 -12.39
C THR A 287 21.26 -13.41 -12.80
N ASN A 288 21.77 -14.65 -12.79
CA ASN A 288 20.93 -15.82 -13.01
C ASN A 288 19.93 -16.04 -11.86
N THR A 289 18.83 -16.76 -12.14
CA THR A 289 17.73 -16.96 -11.18
C THR A 289 18.17 -17.66 -9.89
N SER A 290 19.08 -18.64 -9.98
CA SER A 290 19.55 -19.39 -8.79
C SER A 290 20.31 -18.50 -7.84
N PHE A 291 21.24 -17.68 -8.37
CA PHE A 291 22.00 -16.74 -7.56
C PHE A 291 21.12 -15.58 -7.04
N LEU A 292 20.13 -15.14 -7.82
CA LEU A 292 19.14 -14.17 -7.35
C LEU A 292 18.33 -14.70 -6.15
N LYS A 293 17.89 -15.97 -6.20
CA LYS A 293 17.23 -16.65 -5.07
C LYS A 293 18.13 -16.73 -3.85
N PHE A 294 19.43 -17.01 -4.05
CA PHE A 294 20.42 -17.01 -2.98
C PHE A 294 20.57 -15.62 -2.34
N ILE A 295 20.70 -14.55 -3.14
CA ILE A 295 20.78 -13.16 -2.65
C ILE A 295 19.55 -12.80 -1.81
N ILE A 296 18.35 -13.18 -2.26
CA ILE A 296 17.11 -12.91 -1.50
C ILE A 296 17.09 -13.66 -0.16
N ARG A 297 17.49 -14.92 -0.14
CA ARG A 297 17.61 -15.71 1.10
C ARG A 297 18.63 -15.08 2.06
N LEU A 298 19.80 -14.70 1.55
CA LEU A 298 20.83 -14.01 2.32
C LEU A 298 20.33 -12.68 2.88
N LYS A 299 19.64 -11.87 2.06
CA LYS A 299 19.02 -10.63 2.51
C LYS A 299 18.04 -10.89 3.66
N ASN A 300 17.14 -11.86 3.53
CA ASN A 300 16.17 -12.21 4.57
C ASN A 300 16.87 -12.66 5.86
N TYR A 301 17.95 -13.46 5.76
CA TYR A 301 18.76 -13.84 6.90
C TYR A 301 19.43 -12.63 7.57
N LEU A 302 20.00 -11.71 6.78
CA LEU A 302 20.66 -10.50 7.30
C LEU A 302 19.69 -9.56 8.00
N ILE A 303 18.43 -9.53 7.59
CA ILE A 303 17.39 -8.77 8.31
C ILE A 303 17.24 -9.26 9.75
N HIS A 304 17.33 -10.57 10.01
CA HIS A 304 17.30 -11.12 11.38
C HIS A 304 18.51 -10.70 12.23
N LEU A 305 19.59 -10.27 11.57
CA LEU A 305 20.77 -9.68 12.22
C LEU A 305 20.74 -8.14 12.28
N ASN A 306 19.57 -7.52 12.05
CA ASN A 306 19.38 -6.06 11.96
C ASN A 306 20.15 -5.39 10.82
N ILE A 307 20.59 -6.14 9.80
CA ILE A 307 21.27 -5.62 8.61
C ILE A 307 20.24 -5.51 7.48
N ASN A 308 19.85 -4.30 7.12
CA ASN A 308 18.89 -4.07 6.05
C ASN A 308 19.57 -3.72 4.73
N LEU A 309 19.55 -4.65 3.78
CA LEU A 309 20.05 -4.45 2.42
C LEU A 309 18.89 -4.03 1.49
N SER A 310 19.11 -3.00 0.70
CA SER A 310 18.14 -2.50 -0.29
C SER A 310 18.80 -2.33 -1.66
N SER A 311 18.11 -2.74 -2.73
CA SER A 311 18.49 -2.47 -4.12
C SER A 311 18.11 -1.07 -4.58
N TYR A 312 17.36 -0.33 -3.78
CA TYR A 312 16.91 1.04 -4.09
C TYR A 312 17.84 2.11 -3.50
N ARG A 313 18.73 1.73 -2.60
CA ARG A 313 19.76 2.62 -2.00
C ARG A 313 21.16 2.27 -2.47
#